data_4924e81c759fb8b0337770031459a68d
#
_entry.id   4924e81c759fb8b0337770031459a68d
#
_cell.length_a   1.000
_cell.length_b   1.000
_cell.length_c   1.000
_cell.angle_alpha   90.00
_cell.angle_beta   90.00
_cell.angle_gamma   90.00
#
_symmetry.space_group_name_H-M   'P 1'
#
loop_
_entity.id
_entity.type
_entity.pdbx_description
1 polymer ?
#
loop_
_entity_poly.entity_id
_entity_poly.type
_entity_poly.pdbx_seq_one_letter_code
_entity_poly.pdbx_strand_id
1 'polypeptide(L)'
;MTAKKLIYPDIKLIYWAGGNPFHHQQDLNRLVKAWQKPDTIIVNEIWWNSQARHADIVFPANTALERNDIMLNPRDPTIVANTKAMKSFGDSKTDYDIFSGLASKLGFGELFTENRNEMDWIKFIWNESSK
;
A
#
# COMPACT_ATOMS: atom_id res chain seq x y z
N MET A 1 39.62 3.32 0.98
CA MET A 1 38.41 3.71 0.22
C MET A 1 37.56 4.62 1.13
N THR A 2 37.48 5.91 0.84
CA THR A 2 36.63 6.85 1.58
C THR A 2 35.18 6.64 1.11
N ALA A 3 34.34 6.18 2.01
CA ALA A 3 32.90 6.07 1.74
C ALA A 3 32.34 7.46 1.37
N LYS A 4 31.79 7.59 0.17
CA LYS A 4 31.05 8.81 -0.20
C LYS A 4 29.89 8.99 0.77
N LYS A 5 29.84 10.13 1.45
CA LYS A 5 28.71 10.50 2.30
C LYS A 5 27.48 10.68 1.41
N LEU A 6 26.53 9.75 1.51
CA LEU A 6 25.25 9.86 0.84
C LEU A 6 24.41 10.93 1.55
N ILE A 7 23.97 11.93 0.78
CA ILE A 7 23.05 12.95 1.26
C ILE A 7 21.68 12.60 0.69
N TYR A 8 20.73 12.28 1.56
CA TYR A 8 19.34 12.05 1.17
C TYR A 8 18.61 13.39 1.03
N PRO A 9 17.61 13.48 0.13
CA PRO A 9 16.79 14.68 0.02
C PRO A 9 16.02 14.93 1.32
N ASP A 10 15.61 16.18 1.53
CA ASP A 10 14.73 16.56 2.62
C ASP A 10 13.29 16.13 2.28
N ILE A 11 12.93 14.92 2.76
CA ILE A 11 11.61 14.30 2.50
C ILE A 11 10.55 15.01 3.34
N LYS A 12 9.55 15.57 2.68
CA LYS A 12 8.44 16.29 3.30
C LYS A 12 7.20 15.45 3.49
N LEU A 13 6.96 14.50 2.61
CA LEU A 13 5.80 13.62 2.66
C LEU A 13 6.23 12.15 2.49
N ILE A 14 5.67 11.29 3.33
CA ILE A 14 5.74 9.84 3.18
C ILE A 14 4.33 9.31 2.98
N TYR A 15 4.12 8.57 1.91
CA TYR A 15 2.92 7.74 1.74
C TYR A 15 3.33 6.28 1.84
N TRP A 16 2.81 5.57 2.83
CA TRP A 16 3.16 4.18 3.10
C TRP A 16 1.97 3.25 2.84
N ALA A 17 2.11 2.38 1.87
CA ALA A 17 1.14 1.33 1.55
C ALA A 17 1.85 -0.02 1.50
N GLY A 18 1.34 -0.98 2.26
CA GLY A 18 1.93 -2.33 2.37
C GLY A 18 3.15 -2.40 3.29
N GLY A 19 3.26 -3.52 3.99
CA GLY A 19 4.28 -3.72 5.02
C GLY A 19 4.12 -2.81 6.23
N ASN A 20 4.89 -3.08 7.28
CA ASN A 20 4.86 -2.26 8.50
C ASN A 20 6.27 -2.08 9.06
N PRO A 21 6.88 -0.88 8.93
CA PRO A 21 8.24 -0.64 9.37
C PRO A 21 8.40 -0.79 10.88
N PHE A 22 7.36 -0.55 11.68
CA PHE A 22 7.39 -0.75 13.13
C PHE A 22 7.46 -2.21 13.56
N HIS A 23 7.20 -3.15 12.63
CA HIS A 23 7.38 -4.59 12.87
C HIS A 23 8.68 -5.14 12.28
N HIS A 24 9.30 -4.43 11.31
CA HIS A 24 10.45 -4.94 10.56
C HIS A 24 11.77 -4.28 10.94
N GLN A 25 11.76 -3.08 11.52
CA GLN A 25 12.98 -2.37 11.91
C GLN A 25 13.45 -2.81 13.29
N GLN A 26 14.78 -2.98 13.42
CA GLN A 26 15.39 -3.40 14.69
C GLN A 26 15.50 -2.28 15.72
N ASP A 27 15.74 -1.03 15.28
CA ASP A 27 15.86 0.14 16.16
C ASP A 27 14.63 1.03 16.07
N LEU A 28 13.60 0.66 16.82
CA LEU A 28 12.32 1.40 16.85
C LEU A 28 12.46 2.81 17.42
N ASN A 29 13.36 3.03 18.38
CA ASN A 29 13.58 4.35 18.95
C ASN A 29 14.16 5.33 17.92
N ARG A 30 15.05 4.83 17.08
CA ARG A 30 15.59 5.60 15.96
C ARG A 30 14.55 5.80 14.87
N LEU A 31 13.73 4.78 14.59
CA LEU A 31 12.63 4.87 13.62
C LEU A 31 11.64 5.95 14.01
N VAL A 32 11.18 5.99 15.27
CA VAL A 32 10.23 7.03 15.75
C VAL A 32 10.81 8.44 15.54
N LYS A 33 12.09 8.66 15.87
CA LYS A 33 12.74 9.94 15.64
C LYS A 33 12.85 10.30 14.15
N ALA A 34 13.09 9.32 13.28
CA ALA A 34 13.13 9.52 11.84
C ALA A 34 11.73 9.79 11.27
N TRP A 35 10.72 9.13 11.82
CA TRP A 35 9.32 9.26 11.42
C TRP A 35 8.73 10.64 11.72
N GLN A 36 9.31 11.36 12.68
CA GLN A 36 8.92 12.74 13.03
C GLN A 36 9.53 13.82 12.13
N LYS A 37 10.38 13.45 11.15
CA LYS A 37 11.04 14.44 10.29
C LYS A 37 10.20 14.94 9.12
N PRO A 38 9.45 14.09 8.41
CA PRO A 38 8.55 14.53 7.36
C PRO A 38 7.43 15.39 7.93
N ASP A 39 6.95 16.33 7.11
CA ASP A 39 5.84 17.22 7.51
C ASP A 39 4.50 16.47 7.52
N THR A 40 4.37 15.41 6.74
CA THR A 40 3.14 14.62 6.62
C THR A 40 3.44 13.15 6.36
N ILE A 41 2.74 12.27 7.08
CA ILE A 41 2.79 10.83 6.89
C ILE A 41 1.38 10.29 6.66
N ILE A 42 1.20 9.65 5.53
CA ILE A 42 -0.04 8.99 5.11
C ILE A 42 0.19 7.49 5.10
N VAL A 43 -0.74 6.69 5.62
CA VAL A 43 -0.66 5.24 5.58
C VAL A 43 -1.97 4.62 5.11
N ASN A 44 -1.88 3.53 4.34
CA ASN A 44 -2.97 2.57 4.18
C ASN A 44 -2.76 1.47 5.21
N GLU A 45 -3.74 1.25 6.09
CA GLU A 45 -3.58 0.24 7.15
C GLU A 45 -4.92 -0.44 7.47
N ILE A 46 -4.83 -1.74 7.70
CA ILE A 46 -6.00 -2.58 8.04
C ILE A 46 -6.29 -2.61 9.54
N TRP A 47 -5.29 -2.31 10.37
CA TRP A 47 -5.38 -2.37 11.82
C TRP A 47 -4.87 -1.08 12.47
N TRP A 48 -5.41 -0.73 13.62
CA TRP A 48 -4.94 0.40 14.42
C TRP A 48 -3.67 0.02 15.20
N ASN A 49 -2.61 -0.31 14.48
CA ASN A 49 -1.31 -0.74 14.99
C ASN A 49 -0.35 0.43 15.26
N SER A 50 0.92 0.13 15.55
CA SER A 50 1.93 1.16 15.81
C SER A 50 2.17 2.08 14.62
N GLN A 51 2.12 1.59 13.37
CA GLN A 51 2.28 2.43 12.19
C GLN A 51 1.13 3.42 12.04
N ALA A 52 -0.12 2.95 12.15
CA ALA A 52 -1.29 3.81 12.09
C ALA A 52 -1.28 4.90 13.17
N ARG A 53 -0.81 4.56 14.39
CA ARG A 53 -0.71 5.51 15.52
C ARG A 53 0.36 6.59 15.35
N HIS A 54 1.30 6.40 14.44
CA HIS A 54 2.37 7.37 14.14
C HIS A 54 2.16 8.06 12.80
N ALA A 55 1.01 7.92 12.17
CA ALA A 55 0.65 8.60 10.93
C ALA A 55 -0.25 9.82 11.21
N ASP A 56 -0.20 10.81 10.33
CA ASP A 56 -1.09 11.98 10.36
C ASP A 56 -2.43 11.67 9.69
N ILE A 57 -2.41 10.83 8.64
CA ILE A 57 -3.59 10.41 7.89
C ILE A 57 -3.55 8.89 7.75
N VAL A 58 -4.65 8.24 8.09
CA VAL A 58 -4.83 6.79 7.93
C VAL A 58 -5.99 6.52 6.99
N PHE A 59 -5.73 5.87 5.87
CA PHE A 59 -6.77 5.32 5.02
C PHE A 59 -7.05 3.88 5.44
N PRO A 60 -8.28 3.55 5.88
CA PRO A 60 -8.63 2.19 6.24
C PRO A 60 -8.65 1.30 5.00
N ALA A 61 -7.74 0.33 4.98
CA ALA A 61 -7.61 -0.61 3.87
C ALA A 61 -8.34 -1.93 4.15
N ASN A 62 -8.82 -2.59 3.11
CA ASN A 62 -9.46 -3.88 3.19
C ASN A 62 -8.44 -4.98 3.52
N THR A 63 -8.89 -5.94 4.32
CA THR A 63 -8.20 -7.22 4.50
C THR A 63 -8.31 -8.10 3.24
N ALA A 64 -7.51 -9.16 3.16
CA ALA A 64 -7.61 -10.13 2.07
C ALA A 64 -8.99 -10.80 1.97
N LEU A 65 -9.75 -10.91 3.07
CA LEU A 65 -11.10 -11.48 3.07
C LEU A 65 -12.16 -10.53 2.48
N GLU A 66 -11.85 -9.25 2.41
CA GLU A 66 -12.78 -8.19 1.99
C GLU A 66 -12.59 -7.76 0.53
N ARG A 67 -11.64 -8.37 -0.21
CA ARG A 67 -11.37 -8.05 -1.61
C ARG A 67 -11.12 -9.30 -2.46
N ASN A 68 -11.29 -9.15 -3.77
CA ASN A 68 -10.75 -10.09 -4.73
C ASN A 68 -9.28 -9.71 -5.00
N ASP A 69 -8.42 -10.71 -5.21
CA ASP A 69 -6.99 -10.47 -5.43
C ASP A 69 -6.33 -11.68 -6.11
N ILE A 70 -5.08 -11.53 -6.50
CA ILE A 70 -4.20 -12.62 -6.93
C ILE A 70 -3.05 -12.70 -5.95
N MET A 71 -2.86 -13.89 -5.36
CA MET A 71 -1.75 -14.15 -4.45
C MET A 71 -0.61 -14.83 -5.21
N LEU A 72 0.57 -14.24 -5.07
CA LEU A 72 1.81 -14.72 -5.66
C LEU A 72 2.87 -14.89 -4.56
N ASN A 73 3.70 -15.91 -4.71
CA ASN A 73 4.89 -16.08 -3.87
C ASN A 73 6.12 -16.22 -4.79
N PRO A 74 7.16 -15.37 -4.65
CA PRO A 74 8.36 -15.44 -5.49
C PRO A 74 9.12 -16.78 -5.42
N ARG A 75 8.84 -17.60 -4.41
CA ARG A 75 9.48 -18.91 -4.19
C ARG A 75 8.62 -20.11 -4.57
N ASP A 76 7.43 -19.86 -5.09
CA ASP A 76 6.46 -20.89 -5.44
C ASP A 76 5.81 -20.50 -6.78
N PRO A 77 5.78 -21.37 -7.79
CA PRO A 77 5.17 -21.07 -9.08
C PRO A 77 3.63 -21.04 -9.04
N THR A 78 3.03 -21.28 -7.87
CA THR A 78 1.59 -21.31 -7.72
C THR A 78 1.00 -19.90 -7.71
N ILE A 79 -0.01 -19.69 -8.53
CA ILE A 79 -0.86 -18.49 -8.53
C ILE A 79 -2.20 -18.86 -7.92
N VAL A 80 -2.64 -18.12 -6.90
CA VAL A 80 -3.89 -18.39 -6.21
C VAL A 80 -4.85 -17.21 -6.39
N ALA A 81 -6.05 -17.50 -6.89
CA ALA A 81 -7.14 -16.54 -6.90
C ALA A 81 -7.72 -16.40 -5.48
N ASN A 82 -7.65 -15.21 -4.93
CA ASN A 82 -8.30 -14.86 -3.68
C ASN A 82 -9.68 -14.28 -3.98
N THR A 83 -10.73 -14.94 -3.50
CA THR A 83 -12.10 -14.46 -3.67
C THR A 83 -12.61 -13.78 -2.42
N LYS A 84 -13.27 -12.63 -2.62
CA LYS A 84 -13.91 -11.88 -1.55
C LYS A 84 -14.89 -12.74 -0.78
N ALA A 85 -14.66 -12.91 0.52
CA ALA A 85 -15.47 -13.74 1.41
C ALA A 85 -16.48 -12.93 2.25
N MET A 86 -16.22 -11.64 2.45
CA MET A 86 -17.07 -10.78 3.29
C MET A 86 -17.12 -9.34 2.76
N LYS A 87 -18.11 -8.60 3.21
CA LYS A 87 -18.22 -7.15 2.90
C LYS A 87 -17.12 -6.38 3.61
N SER A 88 -16.70 -5.27 3.00
CA SER A 88 -15.79 -4.30 3.64
C SER A 88 -16.37 -3.81 4.97
N PHE A 89 -15.52 -3.72 5.96
CA PHE A 89 -15.90 -3.24 7.29
C PHE A 89 -15.82 -1.71 7.36
N GLY A 90 -16.89 -1.08 7.82
CA GLY A 90 -16.96 0.39 7.94
C GLY A 90 -16.68 1.09 6.61
N ASP A 91 -15.77 2.06 6.64
CA ASP A 91 -15.36 2.85 5.48
C ASP A 91 -14.10 2.30 4.77
N SER A 92 -13.68 1.06 5.10
CA SER A 92 -12.50 0.48 4.48
C SER A 92 -12.70 0.24 2.98
N LYS A 93 -11.62 0.46 2.22
CA LYS A 93 -11.59 0.32 0.76
C LYS A 93 -10.40 -0.52 0.34
N THR A 94 -10.45 -1.04 -0.87
CA THR A 94 -9.26 -1.68 -1.46
C THR A 94 -8.17 -0.64 -1.70
N ASP A 95 -6.90 -1.05 -1.70
CA ASP A 95 -5.81 -0.14 -2.07
C ASP A 95 -6.02 0.43 -3.47
N TYR A 96 -6.59 -0.37 -4.38
CA TYR A 96 -6.94 0.09 -5.72
C TYR A 96 -7.94 1.25 -5.68
N ASP A 97 -9.02 1.14 -4.90
CA ASP A 97 -10.02 2.21 -4.76
C ASP A 97 -9.45 3.46 -4.10
N ILE A 98 -8.56 3.29 -3.11
CA ILE A 98 -7.88 4.41 -2.45
C ILE A 98 -7.01 5.17 -3.46
N PHE A 99 -6.15 4.46 -4.19
CA PHE A 99 -5.23 5.09 -5.14
C PHE A 99 -5.93 5.62 -6.39
N SER A 100 -6.94 4.93 -6.93
CA SER A 100 -7.72 5.45 -8.06
C SER A 100 -8.51 6.70 -7.68
N GLY A 101 -9.07 6.74 -6.47
CA GLY A 101 -9.72 7.93 -5.93
C GLY A 101 -8.77 9.10 -5.76
N LEU A 102 -7.55 8.84 -5.27
CA LEU A 102 -6.50 9.86 -5.15
C LEU A 102 -6.05 10.36 -6.52
N ALA A 103 -5.77 9.46 -7.47
CA ALA A 103 -5.38 9.79 -8.84
C ALA A 103 -6.44 10.65 -9.54
N SER A 104 -7.72 10.33 -9.36
CA SER A 104 -8.84 11.11 -9.91
C SER A 104 -8.86 12.54 -9.35
N LYS A 105 -8.66 12.71 -8.04
CA LYS A 105 -8.57 14.04 -7.41
C LYS A 105 -7.35 14.84 -7.85
N LEU A 106 -6.26 14.17 -8.22
CA LEU A 106 -5.06 14.79 -8.76
C LEU A 106 -5.11 15.04 -10.27
N GLY A 107 -6.19 14.65 -10.95
CA GLY A 107 -6.43 14.94 -12.37
C GLY A 107 -5.83 13.93 -13.36
N PHE A 108 -5.36 12.76 -12.90
CA PHE A 108 -4.80 11.71 -13.76
C PHE A 108 -5.46 10.33 -13.54
N GLY A 109 -6.72 10.30 -13.10
CA GLY A 109 -7.44 9.06 -12.79
C GLY A 109 -7.52 8.10 -13.98
N GLU A 110 -7.83 8.56 -15.17
CA GLU A 110 -7.90 7.71 -16.37
C GLU A 110 -6.54 7.11 -16.74
N LEU A 111 -5.47 7.89 -16.58
CA LEU A 111 -4.11 7.42 -16.83
C LEU A 111 -3.70 6.33 -15.81
N PHE A 112 -4.12 6.48 -14.55
CA PHE A 112 -3.84 5.50 -13.50
C PHE A 112 -4.65 4.22 -13.69
N THR A 113 -5.94 4.34 -13.97
CA THR A 113 -6.83 3.18 -14.06
C THR A 113 -6.82 2.50 -15.42
N GLU A 114 -6.38 3.19 -16.48
CA GLU A 114 -6.54 2.78 -17.87
C GLU A 114 -8.00 2.39 -18.22
N ASN A 115 -8.96 3.07 -17.58
CA ASN A 115 -10.39 2.78 -17.64
C ASN A 115 -10.78 1.35 -17.23
N ARG A 116 -9.95 0.68 -16.40
CA ARG A 116 -10.23 -0.62 -15.81
C ARG A 116 -10.68 -0.46 -14.37
N ASN A 117 -11.59 -1.28 -13.92
CA ASN A 117 -11.88 -1.46 -12.51
C ASN A 117 -10.95 -2.54 -11.87
N GLU A 118 -11.05 -2.76 -10.58
CA GLU A 118 -10.25 -3.74 -9.86
C GLU A 118 -10.33 -5.14 -10.49
N MET A 119 -11.54 -5.61 -10.79
CA MET A 119 -11.75 -6.93 -11.39
C MET A 119 -11.21 -7.05 -12.81
N ASP A 120 -11.27 -5.98 -13.60
CA ASP A 120 -10.69 -5.94 -14.95
C ASP A 120 -9.17 -6.03 -14.89
N TRP A 121 -8.54 -5.40 -13.91
CA TRP A 121 -7.11 -5.53 -13.65
C TRP A 121 -6.73 -6.95 -13.23
N ILE A 122 -7.49 -7.57 -12.31
CA ILE A 122 -7.27 -8.95 -11.87
C ILE A 122 -7.34 -9.91 -13.06
N LYS A 123 -8.36 -9.79 -13.92
CA LYS A 123 -8.50 -10.60 -15.13
C LYS A 123 -7.37 -10.37 -16.13
N PHE A 124 -6.97 -9.12 -16.31
CA PHE A 124 -5.86 -8.79 -17.21
C PHE A 124 -4.56 -9.43 -16.72
N ILE A 125 -4.20 -9.26 -15.46
CA ILE A 125 -2.99 -9.83 -14.86
C ILE A 125 -3.02 -11.36 -14.93
N TRP A 126 -4.15 -11.97 -14.60
CA TRP A 126 -4.33 -13.43 -14.68
C TRP A 126 -4.06 -13.95 -16.10
N ASN A 127 -4.65 -13.32 -17.11
CA ASN A 127 -4.48 -13.72 -18.50
C ASN A 127 -3.05 -13.52 -19.01
N GLU A 128 -2.36 -12.46 -18.56
CA GLU A 128 -0.97 -12.24 -18.90
C GLU A 128 -0.01 -13.24 -18.21
N SER A 129 -0.35 -13.69 -17.01
CA SER A 129 0.45 -14.66 -16.24
C SER A 129 0.39 -16.08 -16.82
N SER A 130 -0.61 -16.38 -17.64
CA SER A 130 -0.80 -17.72 -18.24
C SER A 130 -0.18 -17.87 -19.62
N LYS A 131 0.50 -16.86 -20.13
CA LYS A 131 1.28 -16.89 -21.39
C LYS A 131 2.71 -17.34 -21.17
#